data_906fd2dc142291ebf7cf5a23fed30c53
#
_entry.id   906fd2dc142291ebf7cf5a23fed30c53
#
_cell.length_a   1.000
_cell.length_b   1.000
_cell.length_c   1.000
_cell.angle_alpha   90.00
_cell.angle_beta   90.00
_cell.angle_gamma   90.00
#
_symmetry.space_group_name_H-M   'P 1'
#
loop_
_entity.id
_entity.type
_entity.pdbx_description
1 polymer ?
#
loop_
_entity_poly.entity_id
_entity_poly.type
_entity_poly.pdbx_seq_one_letter_code
_entity_poly.pdbx_strand_id
1 'polypeptide(L)'
;MSPNPTLTVSKTFHRGYELCAGNGLTGNNGQRNALIPSIVCLAFSIELAFKSILQSLDIQIYDHNFVKLYEALPKNLQAEVIRLSTFESTVFLENLQICSNAFIDWRYIHENPGLHFNPTAFLLPLQEAIYKIAEDCVEAKRIDKTP
;
A
#
# COMPACT_ATOMS: atom_id res chain seq x y z
N MET A 1 -1.92 22.99 -12.49
CA MET A 1 -1.09 21.79 -12.29
C MET A 1 -1.96 20.65 -11.77
N SER A 2 -2.10 19.58 -12.54
CA SER A 2 -2.94 18.46 -12.11
C SER A 2 -2.14 17.54 -11.19
N PRO A 3 -2.49 17.38 -9.92
CA PRO A 3 -1.88 16.34 -9.08
C PRO A 3 -2.17 14.96 -9.67
N ASN A 4 -1.31 13.98 -9.42
CA ASN A 4 -1.61 12.60 -9.79
C ASN A 4 -2.84 12.14 -9.00
N PRO A 5 -3.99 11.88 -9.65
CA PRO A 5 -5.22 11.59 -8.93
C PRO A 5 -5.14 10.27 -8.15
N THR A 6 -4.42 9.28 -8.67
CA THR A 6 -4.25 7.98 -8.01
C THR A 6 -3.46 8.13 -6.71
N LEU A 7 -2.36 8.89 -6.71
CA LEU A 7 -1.58 9.17 -5.50
C LEU A 7 -2.39 10.00 -4.49
N THR A 8 -3.17 10.95 -4.98
CA THR A 8 -4.05 11.76 -4.12
C THR A 8 -5.07 10.89 -3.40
N VAL A 9 -5.74 9.99 -4.11
CA VAL A 9 -6.71 9.04 -3.51
C VAL A 9 -5.99 8.07 -2.57
N SER A 10 -4.80 7.58 -2.92
CA SER A 10 -3.98 6.76 -2.02
C SER A 10 -3.76 7.45 -0.66
N LYS A 11 -3.37 8.72 -0.67
CA LYS A 11 -3.17 9.51 0.57
C LYS A 11 -4.45 9.68 1.37
N THR A 12 -5.59 9.81 0.70
CA THR A 12 -6.90 9.86 1.37
C THR A 12 -7.19 8.56 2.12
N PHE A 13 -6.92 7.42 1.52
CA PHE A 13 -7.09 6.12 2.19
C PHE A 13 -6.08 5.90 3.32
N HIS A 14 -4.85 6.40 3.17
CA HIS A 14 -3.90 6.39 4.27
C HIS A 14 -4.42 7.21 5.47
N ARG A 15 -5.00 8.37 5.20
CA ARG A 15 -5.66 9.18 6.26
C ARG A 15 -6.82 8.42 6.91
N GLY A 16 -7.59 7.67 6.12
CA GLY A 16 -8.62 6.77 6.64
C GLY A 16 -8.05 5.71 7.61
N TYR A 17 -6.92 5.11 7.24
CA TYR A 17 -6.19 4.22 8.15
C TYR A 17 -5.82 4.91 9.47
N GLU A 18 -5.20 6.08 9.43
CA GLU A 18 -4.79 6.83 10.63
C GLU A 18 -5.97 7.15 11.54
N LEU A 19 -7.08 7.57 10.97
CA LEU A 19 -8.29 7.89 11.74
C LEU A 19 -8.88 6.65 12.42
N CYS A 20 -8.95 5.54 11.70
CA CYS A 20 -9.44 4.28 12.26
C CYS A 20 -8.50 3.72 13.33
N ALA A 21 -7.19 3.74 13.07
CA ALA A 21 -6.18 3.22 13.99
C ALA A 21 -6.03 4.11 15.25
N GLY A 22 -6.10 5.44 15.08
CA GLY A 22 -5.96 6.39 16.18
C GLY A 22 -7.11 6.35 17.18
N ASN A 23 -8.31 5.99 16.72
CA ASN A 23 -9.52 6.06 17.56
C ASN A 23 -9.92 4.72 18.17
N GLY A 24 -9.17 3.62 17.97
CA GLY A 24 -9.88 2.47 18.40
C GLY A 24 -9.27 1.10 18.42
N LEU A 25 -7.99 0.94 18.38
CA LEU A 25 -7.40 -0.39 18.57
C LEU A 25 -7.35 -0.83 20.02
N THR A 26 -7.56 0.08 20.98
CA THR A 26 -7.32 -0.16 22.43
C THR A 26 -8.52 0.12 23.33
N GLY A 27 -9.71 0.33 22.81
CA GLY A 27 -10.84 0.79 23.62
C GLY A 27 -12.09 -0.10 23.62
N ASN A 28 -13.20 0.49 23.96
CA ASN A 28 -14.52 -0.11 24.12
C ASN A 28 -15.02 -0.89 22.88
N ASN A 29 -16.06 -1.70 23.03
CA ASN A 29 -16.60 -2.58 21.99
C ASN A 29 -16.87 -1.90 20.62
N GLY A 30 -17.21 -0.62 20.59
CA GLY A 30 -17.38 0.14 19.35
C GLY A 30 -16.06 0.44 18.62
N GLN A 31 -14.95 0.45 19.33
CA GLN A 31 -13.63 0.77 18.79
C GLN A 31 -12.91 -0.45 18.19
N ARG A 32 -13.28 -1.67 18.63
CA ARG A 32 -12.75 -2.92 18.06
C ARG A 32 -13.14 -3.08 16.59
N ASN A 33 -14.24 -2.50 16.18
CA ASN A 33 -14.72 -2.55 14.80
C ASN A 33 -13.89 -1.69 13.84
N ALA A 34 -13.00 -0.82 14.32
CA ALA A 34 -12.14 0.02 13.49
C ALA A 34 -10.89 -0.70 12.96
N LEU A 35 -10.52 -1.87 13.49
CA LEU A 35 -9.35 -2.64 13.03
C LEU A 35 -9.51 -3.07 11.56
N ILE A 36 -10.62 -3.69 11.22
CA ILE A 36 -10.87 -4.18 9.86
C ILE A 36 -10.88 -3.02 8.86
N PRO A 37 -11.67 -1.94 9.04
CA PRO A 37 -11.60 -0.79 8.16
C PRO A 37 -10.19 -0.17 8.07
N SER A 38 -9.43 -0.13 9.16
CA SER A 38 -8.08 0.42 9.14
C SER A 38 -7.16 -0.38 8.22
N ILE A 39 -7.19 -1.70 8.29
CA ILE A 39 -6.37 -2.56 7.45
C ILE A 39 -6.81 -2.48 5.98
N VAL A 40 -8.11 -2.44 5.70
CA VAL A 40 -8.63 -2.26 4.34
C VAL A 40 -8.16 -0.93 3.76
N CYS A 41 -8.25 0.17 4.52
CA CYS A 41 -7.77 1.48 4.08
C CYS A 41 -6.27 1.48 3.83
N LEU A 42 -5.47 0.88 4.72
CA LEU A 42 -4.02 0.78 4.56
C LEU A 42 -3.65 -0.03 3.32
N ALA A 43 -4.24 -1.20 3.14
CA ALA A 43 -3.98 -2.06 1.98
C ALA A 43 -4.36 -1.37 0.67
N PHE A 44 -5.49 -0.68 0.63
CA PHE A 44 -5.90 0.05 -0.58
C PHE A 44 -5.00 1.26 -0.85
N SER A 45 -4.54 1.95 0.18
CA SER A 45 -3.58 3.06 0.00
C SER A 45 -2.28 2.56 -0.63
N ILE A 46 -1.77 1.39 -0.20
CA ILE A 46 -0.57 0.76 -0.76
C ILE A 46 -0.79 0.38 -2.24
N GLU A 47 -1.89 -0.27 -2.56
CA GLU A 47 -2.24 -0.62 -3.93
C GLU A 47 -2.23 0.59 -4.86
N LEU A 48 -2.90 1.66 -4.45
CA LEU A 48 -2.98 2.89 -5.23
C LEU A 48 -1.61 3.59 -5.35
N ALA A 49 -0.77 3.51 -4.32
CA ALA A 49 0.59 4.04 -4.40
C ALA A 49 1.45 3.26 -5.40
N PHE A 50 1.40 1.92 -5.41
CA PHE A 50 2.01 1.11 -6.48
C PHE A 50 1.52 1.54 -7.86
N LYS A 51 0.21 1.67 -8.03
CA LYS A 51 -0.39 2.07 -9.31
C LYS A 51 0.04 3.47 -9.74
N SER A 52 0.22 4.40 -8.82
CA SER A 52 0.71 5.74 -9.14
C SER A 52 2.15 5.72 -9.67
N ILE A 53 3.01 4.85 -9.11
CA ILE A 53 4.36 4.63 -9.63
C ILE A 53 4.30 4.07 -11.05
N LEU A 54 3.55 2.99 -11.25
CA LEU A 54 3.43 2.34 -12.55
C LEU A 54 2.86 3.29 -13.61
N GLN A 55 1.83 4.07 -13.27
CA GLN A 55 1.29 5.11 -14.15
C GLN A 55 2.31 6.18 -14.51
N SER A 56 3.17 6.58 -13.57
CA SER A 56 4.23 7.55 -13.85
C SER A 56 5.28 7.01 -14.82
N LEU A 57 5.40 5.69 -14.91
CA LEU A 57 6.28 4.97 -15.85
C LEU A 57 5.56 4.49 -17.11
N ASP A 58 4.31 4.93 -17.32
CA ASP A 58 3.46 4.53 -18.45
C ASP A 58 3.18 3.01 -18.51
N ILE A 59 3.18 2.37 -17.34
CA ILE A 59 2.84 0.95 -17.18
C ILE A 59 1.41 0.86 -16.64
N GLN A 60 0.53 0.18 -17.38
CA GLN A 60 -0.84 -0.09 -16.94
C GLN A 60 -0.97 -1.51 -16.41
N ILE A 61 -1.57 -1.67 -15.24
CA ILE A 61 -1.87 -2.95 -14.65
C ILE A 61 -3.22 -2.88 -13.92
N TYR A 62 -4.08 -3.85 -14.18
CA TYR A 62 -5.42 -3.98 -13.59
C TYR A 62 -5.44 -5.16 -12.62
N ASP A 63 -4.72 -5.02 -11.51
CA ASP A 63 -4.63 -6.07 -10.50
C ASP A 63 -4.67 -5.46 -9.10
N HIS A 64 -5.02 -6.27 -8.11
CA HIS A 64 -5.05 -5.93 -6.70
C HIS A 64 -3.95 -6.67 -5.89
N ASN A 65 -3.25 -7.58 -6.55
CA ASN A 65 -2.26 -8.45 -5.91
C ASN A 65 -0.92 -7.71 -5.76
N PHE A 66 -0.43 -7.59 -4.54
CA PHE A 66 0.82 -6.86 -4.26
C PHE A 66 2.06 -7.48 -4.91
N VAL A 67 2.11 -8.80 -5.04
CA VAL A 67 3.23 -9.46 -5.72
C VAL A 67 3.26 -9.04 -7.19
N LYS A 68 2.13 -9.06 -7.87
CA LYS A 68 2.04 -8.66 -9.27
C LYS A 68 2.36 -7.18 -9.47
N LEU A 69 1.88 -6.32 -8.59
CA LEU A 69 2.19 -4.89 -8.63
C LEU A 69 3.70 -4.64 -8.40
N TYR A 70 4.29 -5.31 -7.44
CA TYR A 70 5.72 -5.24 -7.15
C TYR A 70 6.57 -5.75 -8.33
N GLU A 71 6.22 -6.92 -8.88
CA GLU A 71 6.93 -7.50 -10.03
C GLU A 71 6.84 -6.65 -11.29
N ALA A 72 5.80 -5.85 -11.45
CA ALA A 72 5.65 -4.91 -12.55
C ALA A 72 6.60 -3.69 -12.45
N LEU A 73 7.14 -3.41 -11.27
CA LEU A 73 8.14 -2.35 -11.09
C LEU A 73 9.46 -2.71 -11.79
N PRO A 74 10.19 -1.73 -12.33
CA PRO A 74 11.59 -1.93 -12.74
C PRO A 74 12.45 -2.48 -11.62
N LYS A 75 13.47 -3.26 -11.95
CA LYS A 75 14.33 -3.96 -10.96
C LYS A 75 15.00 -3.02 -9.96
N ASN A 76 15.42 -1.83 -10.40
CA ASN A 76 16.00 -0.83 -9.52
C ASN A 76 14.98 -0.33 -8.48
N LEU A 77 13.71 -0.17 -8.86
CA LEU A 77 12.65 0.23 -7.92
C LEU A 77 12.25 -0.92 -6.99
N GLN A 78 12.23 -2.16 -7.47
CA GLN A 78 12.03 -3.32 -6.61
C GLN A 78 13.08 -3.36 -5.48
N ALA A 79 14.34 -3.19 -5.82
CA ALA A 79 15.43 -3.13 -4.83
C ALA A 79 15.28 -1.95 -3.87
N GLU A 80 14.85 -0.79 -4.37
CA GLU A 80 14.63 0.41 -3.55
C GLU A 80 13.48 0.23 -2.56
N VAL A 81 12.38 -0.42 -2.95
CA VAL A 81 11.28 -0.76 -2.03
C VAL A 81 11.81 -1.58 -0.86
N ILE A 82 12.58 -2.62 -1.13
CA ILE A 82 13.16 -3.47 -0.08
C ILE A 82 14.07 -2.65 0.83
N ARG A 83 14.95 -1.85 0.24
CA ARG A 83 15.90 -1.00 1.00
C ARG A 83 15.19 -0.05 1.94
N LEU A 84 14.18 0.66 1.44
CA LEU A 84 13.41 1.64 2.23
C LEU A 84 12.53 0.99 3.29
N SER A 85 12.01 -0.20 3.03
CA SER A 85 11.22 -0.97 4.00
C SER A 85 12.04 -1.49 5.18
N THR A 86 13.38 -1.51 5.06
CA THR A 86 14.34 -2.00 6.06
C THR A 86 14.26 -3.49 6.38
N PHE A 87 13.48 -4.26 5.64
CA PHE A 87 13.45 -5.71 5.76
C PHE A 87 14.63 -6.36 5.01
N GLU A 88 15.04 -7.51 5.48
CA GLU A 88 15.90 -8.40 4.70
C GLU A 88 15.10 -8.94 3.49
N SER A 89 15.78 -9.11 2.34
CA SER A 89 15.12 -9.41 1.06
C SER A 89 14.21 -10.65 1.10
N THR A 90 14.67 -11.74 1.72
CA THR A 90 13.89 -12.97 1.83
C THR A 90 12.63 -12.75 2.68
N VAL A 91 12.79 -12.10 3.83
CA VAL A 91 11.69 -11.75 4.74
C VAL A 91 10.68 -10.83 4.07
N PHE A 92 11.16 -9.84 3.32
CA PHE A 92 10.29 -8.95 2.55
C PHE A 92 9.42 -9.72 1.55
N LEU A 93 10.03 -10.57 0.74
CA LEU A 93 9.31 -11.31 -0.31
C LEU A 93 8.32 -12.33 0.27
N GLU A 94 8.67 -12.99 1.37
CA GLU A 94 7.76 -13.88 2.09
C GLU A 94 6.53 -13.13 2.63
N ASN A 95 6.74 -11.99 3.29
CA ASN A 95 5.64 -11.17 3.80
C ASN A 95 4.80 -10.56 2.69
N LEU A 96 5.43 -10.14 1.59
CA LEU A 96 4.72 -9.65 0.41
C LEU A 96 3.79 -10.71 -0.15
N GLN A 97 4.25 -11.96 -0.22
CA GLN A 97 3.43 -13.10 -0.68
C GLN A 97 2.26 -13.36 0.28
N ILE A 98 2.51 -13.36 1.59
CA ILE A 98 1.46 -13.57 2.60
C ILE A 98 0.39 -12.47 2.53
N CYS A 99 0.80 -11.21 2.35
CA CYS A 99 -0.09 -10.06 2.29
C CYS A 99 -0.58 -9.73 0.87
N SER A 100 -0.31 -10.58 -0.11
CA SER A 100 -0.51 -10.28 -1.54
C SER A 100 -1.91 -9.82 -1.91
N ASN A 101 -2.94 -10.35 -1.26
CA ASN A 101 -4.34 -10.02 -1.50
C ASN A 101 -4.99 -9.26 -0.32
N ALA A 102 -4.20 -8.54 0.47
CA ALA A 102 -4.67 -7.95 1.73
C ALA A 102 -5.91 -7.07 1.56
N PHE A 103 -5.99 -6.27 0.49
CA PHE A 103 -7.16 -5.43 0.25
C PHE A 103 -8.44 -6.25 0.07
N ILE A 104 -8.38 -7.35 -0.67
CA ILE A 104 -9.53 -8.23 -0.91
C ILE A 104 -9.82 -9.07 0.33
N ASP A 105 -8.80 -9.70 0.90
CA ASP A 105 -8.93 -10.63 2.02
C ASP A 105 -9.57 -9.95 3.24
N TRP A 106 -9.11 -8.76 3.58
CA TRP A 106 -9.62 -8.01 4.73
C TRP A 106 -10.98 -7.36 4.48
N ARG A 107 -11.28 -6.98 3.25
CA ARG A 107 -12.61 -6.48 2.88
C ARG A 107 -13.69 -7.56 3.01
N TYR A 108 -13.33 -8.81 2.75
CA TYR A 108 -14.21 -9.98 2.83
C TYR A 108 -13.85 -10.93 3.97
N ILE A 109 -13.28 -10.42 5.04
CA ILE A 109 -12.83 -11.24 6.18
C ILE A 109 -13.94 -12.10 6.80
N HIS A 110 -15.18 -11.64 6.72
CA HIS A 110 -16.34 -12.39 7.19
C HIS A 110 -16.57 -13.70 6.41
N GLU A 111 -16.03 -13.81 5.21
CA GLU A 111 -16.05 -15.02 4.39
C GLU A 111 -14.82 -15.93 4.63
N ASN A 112 -13.80 -15.41 5.31
CA ASN A 112 -12.52 -16.07 5.56
C ASN A 112 -12.18 -16.10 7.07
N PRO A 113 -12.91 -16.90 7.88
CA PRO A 113 -12.71 -16.89 9.34
C PRO A 113 -11.33 -17.44 9.80
N GLY A 114 -10.52 -17.98 8.87
CA GLY A 114 -9.16 -18.43 9.14
C GLY A 114 -8.07 -17.37 9.11
N LEU A 115 -8.39 -16.12 8.80
CA LEU A 115 -7.43 -15.01 8.76
C LEU A 115 -7.21 -14.47 10.19
N HIS A 116 -6.15 -14.92 10.85
CA HIS A 116 -5.90 -14.63 12.27
C HIS A 116 -4.70 -13.76 12.55
N PHE A 117 -3.97 -13.25 11.54
CA PHE A 117 -2.80 -12.43 11.76
C PHE A 117 -3.04 -10.96 11.38
N ASN A 118 -2.40 -10.03 12.10
CA ASN A 118 -2.45 -8.62 11.78
C ASN A 118 -1.29 -8.26 10.83
N PRO A 119 -1.57 -7.89 9.57
CA PRO A 119 -0.52 -7.59 8.60
C PRO A 119 0.16 -6.23 8.79
N THR A 120 -0.26 -5.43 9.76
CA THR A 120 0.16 -4.03 9.94
C THR A 120 1.67 -3.88 10.11
N ALA A 121 2.32 -4.83 10.81
CA ALA A 121 3.77 -4.81 11.01
C ALA A 121 4.58 -4.87 9.71
N PHE A 122 4.01 -5.45 8.65
CA PHE A 122 4.61 -5.43 7.31
C PHE A 122 4.05 -4.30 6.45
N LEU A 123 2.75 -4.08 6.47
CA LEU A 123 2.09 -3.10 5.58
C LEU A 123 2.52 -1.67 5.86
N LEU A 124 2.77 -1.28 7.11
CA LEU A 124 3.19 0.10 7.43
C LEU A 124 4.57 0.43 6.86
N PRO A 125 5.64 -0.35 7.11
CA PRO A 125 6.92 -0.10 6.47
C PRO A 125 6.87 -0.17 4.94
N LEU A 126 6.07 -1.08 4.39
CA LEU A 126 5.84 -1.16 2.95
C LEU A 126 5.20 0.12 2.42
N GLN A 127 4.18 0.62 3.09
CA GLN A 127 3.47 1.85 2.72
C GLN A 127 4.42 3.06 2.71
N GLU A 128 5.25 3.21 3.75
CA GLU A 128 6.23 4.31 3.83
C GLU A 128 7.23 4.24 2.66
N ALA A 129 7.75 3.05 2.35
CA ALA A 129 8.66 2.83 1.24
C ALA A 129 8.02 3.17 -0.11
N ILE A 130 6.83 2.66 -0.36
CA ILE A 130 6.11 2.90 -1.62
C ILE A 130 5.72 4.37 -1.77
N TYR A 131 5.31 5.05 -0.71
CA TYR A 131 4.98 6.48 -0.77
C TYR A 131 6.18 7.33 -1.15
N LYS A 132 7.34 7.07 -0.57
CA LYS A 132 8.56 7.79 -0.91
C LYS A 132 8.88 7.67 -2.40
N ILE A 133 8.83 6.46 -2.93
CA ILE A 133 9.07 6.20 -4.35
C ILE A 133 7.98 6.84 -5.23
N ALA A 134 6.71 6.73 -4.83
CA ALA A 134 5.59 7.29 -5.58
C ALA A 134 5.70 8.82 -5.71
N GLU A 135 6.04 9.49 -4.63
CA GLU A 135 6.23 10.95 -4.64
C GLU A 135 7.38 11.34 -5.58
N ASP A 136 8.51 10.64 -5.49
CA ASP A 136 9.67 10.90 -6.35
C ASP A 136 9.36 10.65 -7.84
N CYS A 137 8.68 9.55 -8.17
CA CYS A 137 8.32 9.20 -9.54
C CYS A 137 7.29 10.17 -10.14
N VAL A 138 6.28 10.56 -9.36
CA VAL A 138 5.26 11.52 -9.80
C VAL A 138 5.87 12.89 -10.03
N GLU A 139 6.77 13.35 -9.17
CA GLU A 139 7.47 14.61 -9.32
C GLU A 139 8.40 14.62 -10.54
N ALA A 140 9.16 13.55 -10.75
CA ALA A 140 10.04 13.41 -11.92
C ALA A 140 9.24 13.50 -13.24
N LYS A 141 8.12 12.79 -13.34
CA LYS A 141 7.24 12.86 -14.52
C LYS A 141 6.63 14.27 -14.72
N ARG A 142 6.37 14.98 -13.64
CA ARG A 142 5.88 16.37 -13.72
C ARG A 142 6.92 17.31 -14.33
N ILE A 143 8.16 17.17 -13.91
CA ILE A 143 9.27 18.00 -14.41
C ILE A 143 9.49 17.74 -15.90
N ASP A 144 9.49 16.48 -16.34
CA ASP A 144 9.68 16.10 -17.75
C ASP A 144 8.60 16.66 -18.69
N LYS A 145 7.41 16.96 -18.18
CA LYS A 145 6.30 17.55 -18.96
C LYS A 145 6.28 19.06 -18.98
N THR A 146 7.18 19.71 -18.27
CA THR A 146 7.28 21.17 -18.27
C THR A 146 8.20 21.62 -19.40
N PRO A 147 7.71 22.40 -20.39
CA PRO A 147 8.54 22.89 -21.52
C PRO A 147 9.63 23.85 -21.07
#